data_e1a3d5c055ad605f15328738f22e5e8a
#
_entry.id   e1a3d5c055ad605f15328738f22e5e8a
#
_cell.length_a   1.000
_cell.length_b   1.000
_cell.length_c   1.000
_cell.angle_alpha   90.00
_cell.angle_beta   90.00
_cell.angle_gamma   90.00
#
_symmetry.space_group_name_H-M   'P 1'
#
loop_
_entity.id
_entity.type
_entity.pdbx_description
1 polymer ?
#
loop_
_entity_poly.entity_id
_entity_poly.type
_entity_poly.pdbx_seq_one_letter_code
_entity_poly.pdbx_strand_id
1 'polypeptide(L)'
;MTLLRPYSSRTVLERPPNGAVDIVVFLAAAVLLWVIVRVSSGIDVPFDETSAPSRVSTDPARLPYYAARSLLRMFVALGLSLLFTFIYATAAARLRRAQKVMLPVLDILQSVPILGFLSVTITGFIALFPGAQLGLECASVFAIFTSQAWNMTFAFYHSLSSQPRDLDEAARNLRLSRWQRFWRVDVPSGMIPLVWNGMMSFGGGWFFLVASEALSVNNHHYALPGIGSYVATATADGDLGKVFIAIGVMVIMVVGVNVLFWRPLTAWAERFRVEESAAAEAPRSLVLNMLRRSHVPPLMGTLFGWLVAPSDRLMAVFGLAEHPLRTSSARRRAGDIAFAALVLVAVSYGVFRLGAYIGATAGFGEVAHALGLGLVTLGRVVVLVTAATLIWVPIGVWIGLNPRVSRLAQPVVQVLASFPANFLFPIATALLVSTGISLNWGGIVLMSLGAQWYILFNVIAGASSVPNDLREAAANLQLPRVLWWRRLILPAIFPSYVTGGITAAGGAWNASIVAEVVSYGSTTLMATGLGAYIAKATSVGDLPRILIGVLVMSLYVVGVNRLFWRRLYALAERRYTL
;
A
#
# COMPACT_ATOMS: atom_id res chain seq x y z
N MET A 1 -0.28 -27.03 22.52
CA MET A 1 -0.29 -25.54 22.65
C MET A 1 0.79 -24.99 23.59
N THR A 2 1.65 -25.83 24.15
CA THR A 2 2.68 -25.46 25.17
C THR A 2 4.10 -25.32 24.61
N LEU A 3 4.32 -25.46 23.30
CA LEU A 3 5.67 -25.45 22.68
C LEU A 3 6.08 -24.12 22.02
N LEU A 4 5.33 -23.04 22.24
CA LEU A 4 5.66 -21.70 21.74
C LEU A 4 5.97 -20.69 22.88
N ARG A 5 6.56 -21.13 23.98
CA ARG A 5 7.25 -20.18 24.86
C ARG A 5 8.64 -19.91 24.24
N PRO A 6 8.89 -18.71 23.71
CA PRO A 6 10.24 -18.32 23.36
C PRO A 6 11.06 -18.29 24.65
N TYR A 7 12.23 -18.91 24.59
CA TYR A 7 13.24 -18.86 25.62
C TYR A 7 13.78 -17.41 25.66
N SER A 8 13.11 -16.51 26.37
CA SER A 8 13.63 -15.21 26.69
C SER A 8 13.89 -15.14 28.18
N SER A 9 15.15 -15.26 28.54
CA SER A 9 15.70 -15.08 29.88
C SER A 9 15.80 -13.60 30.31
N ARG A 10 14.88 -12.74 29.88
CA ARG A 10 14.62 -11.46 30.54
C ARG A 10 13.25 -11.53 31.17
N THR A 11 13.23 -11.81 32.46
CA THR A 11 12.14 -11.52 33.36
C THR A 11 11.82 -10.01 33.30
N VAL A 12 11.11 -9.61 32.25
CA VAL A 12 10.28 -8.41 32.37
C VAL A 12 9.30 -8.77 33.47
N LEU A 13 9.40 -8.10 34.62
CA LEU A 13 8.43 -8.16 35.71
C LEU A 13 7.05 -7.97 35.09
N GLU A 14 6.39 -9.09 34.74
CA GLU A 14 5.00 -9.07 34.30
C GLU A 14 4.21 -8.59 35.50
N ARG A 15 3.81 -7.34 35.48
CA ARG A 15 2.92 -6.82 36.49
C ARG A 15 1.63 -7.66 36.45
N PRO A 16 1.08 -8.03 37.60
CA PRO A 16 -0.09 -8.89 37.65
C PRO A 16 -1.23 -8.29 36.82
N PRO A 17 -2.07 -9.14 36.19
CA PRO A 17 -3.26 -8.70 35.47
C PRO A 17 -4.13 -7.82 36.38
N ASN A 18 -4.73 -6.79 35.80
CA ASN A 18 -5.52 -5.81 36.56
C ASN A 18 -6.94 -5.77 35.99
N GLY A 19 -7.95 -6.08 36.82
CA GLY A 19 -9.34 -6.08 36.42
C GLY A 19 -9.86 -4.74 35.89
N ALA A 20 -9.29 -3.62 36.33
CA ALA A 20 -9.62 -2.31 35.75
C ALA A 20 -9.19 -2.20 34.29
N VAL A 21 -8.06 -2.81 33.92
CA VAL A 21 -7.59 -2.87 32.52
C VAL A 21 -8.50 -3.77 31.69
N ASP A 22 -9.00 -4.88 32.26
CA ASP A 22 -9.94 -5.76 31.58
C ASP A 22 -11.25 -5.05 31.22
N ILE A 23 -11.79 -4.24 32.14
CA ILE A 23 -12.98 -3.43 31.88
C ILE A 23 -12.73 -2.45 30.73
N VAL A 24 -11.60 -1.74 30.74
CA VAL A 24 -11.26 -0.78 29.67
C VAL A 24 -11.11 -1.48 28.31
N VAL A 25 -10.41 -2.62 28.26
CA VAL A 25 -10.22 -3.40 27.03
C VAL A 25 -11.54 -3.96 26.53
N PHE A 26 -12.39 -4.48 27.43
CA PHE A 26 -13.71 -5.00 27.08
C PHE A 26 -14.64 -3.90 26.55
N LEU A 27 -14.70 -2.75 27.24
CA LEU A 27 -15.49 -1.61 26.79
C LEU A 27 -15.02 -1.08 25.44
N ALA A 28 -13.69 -0.96 25.24
CA ALA A 28 -13.12 -0.56 23.96
C ALA A 28 -13.50 -1.54 22.83
N ALA A 29 -13.44 -2.85 23.08
CA ALA A 29 -13.85 -3.87 22.13
C ALA A 29 -15.36 -3.83 21.84
N ALA A 30 -16.19 -3.65 22.87
CA ALA A 30 -17.64 -3.52 22.73
C ALA A 30 -18.06 -2.27 21.95
N VAL A 31 -17.41 -1.13 22.22
CA VAL A 31 -17.63 0.12 21.47
C VAL A 31 -17.20 -0.06 20.01
N LEU A 32 -16.04 -0.68 19.77
CA LEU A 32 -15.57 -0.95 18.42
C LEU A 32 -16.57 -1.85 17.66
N LEU A 33 -17.03 -2.93 18.27
CA LEU A 33 -18.02 -3.83 17.67
C LEU A 33 -19.34 -3.11 17.40
N TRP A 34 -19.81 -2.29 18.34
CA TRP A 34 -21.02 -1.49 18.16
C TRP A 34 -20.87 -0.50 16.99
N VAL A 35 -19.74 0.19 16.89
CA VAL A 35 -19.43 1.09 15.76
C VAL A 35 -19.44 0.34 14.44
N ILE A 36 -18.77 -0.83 14.37
CA ILE A 36 -18.73 -1.67 13.16
C ILE A 36 -20.16 -2.05 12.74
N VAL A 37 -20.99 -2.56 13.66
CA VAL A 37 -22.38 -2.95 13.36
C VAL A 37 -23.21 -1.74 12.92
N ARG A 38 -23.09 -0.61 13.62
CA ARG A 38 -23.85 0.60 13.31
C ARG A 38 -23.46 1.20 11.94
N VAL A 39 -22.19 1.11 11.59
CA VAL A 39 -21.65 1.63 10.34
C VAL A 39 -21.95 0.68 9.17
N SER A 40 -21.87 -0.63 9.38
CA SER A 40 -22.14 -1.62 8.33
C SER A 40 -23.63 -1.70 7.95
N SER A 41 -24.56 -1.37 8.87
CA SER A 41 -26.00 -1.33 8.54
C SER A 41 -26.37 -0.30 7.45
N GLY A 42 -25.50 0.66 7.13
CA GLY A 42 -25.69 1.61 6.04
C GLY A 42 -25.15 1.14 4.67
N ILE A 43 -24.67 -0.11 4.55
CA ILE A 43 -24.13 -0.66 3.29
C ILE A 43 -25.24 -1.23 2.41
N ASP A 44 -26.30 -1.76 3.03
CA ASP A 44 -27.43 -2.41 2.36
C ASP A 44 -28.58 -1.42 2.12
N VAL A 45 -28.27 -0.29 1.48
CA VAL A 45 -29.26 0.69 1.06
C VAL A 45 -29.62 0.43 -0.39
N PRO A 46 -30.93 0.46 -0.77
CA PRO A 46 -31.34 0.38 -2.16
C PRO A 46 -30.64 1.46 -2.99
N PHE A 47 -30.07 1.07 -4.09
CA PHE A 47 -29.32 1.92 -5.00
C PHE A 47 -29.99 1.97 -6.36
N ASP A 48 -30.37 3.16 -6.80
CA ASP A 48 -30.81 3.44 -8.14
C ASP A 48 -29.79 4.39 -8.78
N GLU A 49 -29.22 3.99 -9.92
CA GLU A 49 -28.20 4.77 -10.64
C GLU A 49 -28.69 6.18 -10.99
N THR A 50 -30.00 6.34 -11.23
CA THR A 50 -30.60 7.62 -11.63
C THR A 50 -30.85 8.57 -10.46
N SER A 51 -31.02 8.03 -9.24
CA SER A 51 -31.30 8.79 -8.01
C SER A 51 -30.14 8.79 -7.01
N ALA A 52 -29.00 8.19 -7.36
CA ALA A 52 -27.83 8.11 -6.48
C ALA A 52 -27.35 9.52 -6.08
N PRO A 53 -27.08 9.74 -4.78
CA PRO A 53 -26.64 11.05 -4.33
C PRO A 53 -25.28 11.39 -4.92
N SER A 54 -25.22 12.47 -5.69
CA SER A 54 -23.97 13.02 -6.24
C SER A 54 -23.16 13.79 -5.21
N ARG A 55 -23.74 14.07 -4.04
CA ARG A 55 -23.14 14.85 -2.97
C ARG A 55 -23.52 14.30 -1.60
N VAL A 56 -22.62 14.45 -0.63
CA VAL A 56 -22.89 14.16 0.78
C VAL A 56 -23.15 15.44 1.56
N SER A 57 -23.80 15.32 2.72
CA SER A 57 -23.98 16.49 3.59
C SER A 57 -22.62 16.97 4.13
N THR A 58 -22.36 18.26 4.05
CA THR A 58 -21.16 18.91 4.60
C THR A 58 -21.37 19.43 6.04
N ASP A 59 -22.35 18.89 6.76
CA ASP A 59 -22.54 19.18 8.18
C ASP A 59 -21.39 18.53 8.99
N PRO A 60 -20.62 19.32 9.77
CA PRO A 60 -19.54 18.79 10.62
C PRO A 60 -20.01 17.72 11.63
N ALA A 61 -21.25 17.73 12.06
CA ALA A 61 -21.81 16.74 12.97
C ALA A 61 -21.80 15.31 12.36
N ARG A 62 -21.77 15.18 11.03
CA ARG A 62 -21.69 13.90 10.34
C ARG A 62 -20.27 13.37 10.14
N LEU A 63 -19.24 14.16 10.40
CA LEU A 63 -17.85 13.76 10.21
C LEU A 63 -17.44 12.51 11.00
N PRO A 64 -17.87 12.29 12.27
CA PRO A 64 -17.54 11.04 12.97
C PRO A 64 -18.10 9.80 12.27
N TYR A 65 -19.31 9.88 11.72
CA TYR A 65 -19.91 8.79 10.94
C TYR A 65 -19.15 8.55 9.63
N TYR A 66 -18.80 9.60 8.90
CA TYR A 66 -18.00 9.49 7.67
C TYR A 66 -16.61 8.93 7.94
N ALA A 67 -15.96 9.38 9.02
CA ALA A 67 -14.67 8.84 9.44
C ALA A 67 -14.75 7.33 9.75
N ALA A 68 -15.79 6.90 10.45
CA ALA A 68 -16.00 5.49 10.75
C ALA A 68 -16.26 4.65 9.49
N ARG A 69 -17.02 5.17 8.51
CA ARG A 69 -17.24 4.52 7.21
C ARG A 69 -15.94 4.36 6.42
N SER A 70 -15.15 5.43 6.34
CA SER A 70 -13.84 5.42 5.68
C SER A 70 -12.88 4.43 6.35
N LEU A 71 -12.82 4.40 7.69
CA LEU A 71 -12.01 3.42 8.44
C LEU A 71 -12.46 1.99 8.17
N LEU A 72 -13.77 1.73 8.14
CA LEU A 72 -14.29 0.39 7.85
C LEU A 72 -13.81 -0.12 6.49
N ARG A 73 -13.89 0.70 5.43
CA ARG A 73 -13.37 0.35 4.10
C ARG A 73 -11.88 0.04 4.13
N MET A 74 -11.10 0.87 4.82
CA MET A 74 -9.65 0.68 4.95
C MET A 74 -9.30 -0.65 5.63
N PHE A 75 -9.98 -1.02 6.71
CA PHE A 75 -9.71 -2.27 7.42
C PHE A 75 -10.25 -3.50 6.69
N VAL A 76 -11.39 -3.41 6.00
CA VAL A 76 -11.89 -4.49 5.14
C VAL A 76 -10.91 -4.75 4.00
N ALA A 77 -10.42 -3.69 3.35
CA ALA A 77 -9.40 -3.80 2.30
C ALA A 77 -8.09 -4.41 2.84
N LEU A 78 -7.65 -4.03 4.04
CA LEU A 78 -6.48 -4.63 4.70
C LEU A 78 -6.68 -6.13 4.96
N GLY A 79 -7.84 -6.53 5.46
CA GLY A 79 -8.19 -7.94 5.68
C GLY A 79 -8.14 -8.76 4.39
N LEU A 80 -8.73 -8.24 3.31
CA LEU A 80 -8.68 -8.85 1.98
C LEU A 80 -7.25 -8.89 1.42
N SER A 81 -6.45 -7.85 1.64
CA SER A 81 -5.04 -7.78 1.23
C SER A 81 -4.19 -8.81 1.96
N LEU A 82 -4.42 -9.02 3.25
CA LEU A 82 -3.76 -10.08 4.04
C LEU A 82 -4.14 -11.47 3.53
N LEU A 83 -5.42 -11.70 3.31
CA LEU A 83 -5.92 -12.98 2.78
C LEU A 83 -5.29 -13.29 1.41
N PHE A 84 -5.32 -12.32 0.50
CA PHE A 84 -4.68 -12.43 -0.80
C PHE A 84 -3.17 -12.69 -0.67
N THR A 85 -2.48 -11.95 0.19
CA THR A 85 -1.05 -12.10 0.45
C THR A 85 -0.70 -13.51 0.90
N PHE A 86 -1.42 -14.05 1.86
CA PHE A 86 -1.17 -15.39 2.36
C PHE A 86 -1.38 -16.47 1.29
N ILE A 87 -2.45 -16.35 0.50
CA ILE A 87 -2.73 -17.31 -0.57
C ILE A 87 -1.71 -17.18 -1.71
N TYR A 88 -1.56 -15.97 -2.24
CA TYR A 88 -0.75 -15.72 -3.43
C TYR A 88 0.75 -15.93 -3.17
N ALA A 89 1.29 -15.32 -2.13
CA ALA A 89 2.72 -15.43 -1.83
C ALA A 89 3.12 -16.86 -1.47
N THR A 90 2.27 -17.60 -0.72
CA THR A 90 2.52 -19.01 -0.40
C THR A 90 2.48 -19.87 -1.66
N ALA A 91 1.50 -19.67 -2.54
CA ALA A 91 1.42 -20.37 -3.82
C ALA A 91 2.66 -20.07 -4.70
N ALA A 92 3.05 -18.79 -4.81
CA ALA A 92 4.23 -18.39 -5.57
C ALA A 92 5.53 -18.96 -4.99
N ALA A 93 5.69 -19.01 -3.65
CA ALA A 93 6.89 -19.52 -3.00
C ALA A 93 6.99 -21.05 -3.06
N ARG A 94 5.86 -21.78 -3.02
CA ARG A 94 5.85 -23.25 -2.91
C ARG A 94 5.63 -23.97 -4.24
N LEU A 95 5.07 -23.30 -5.26
CA LEU A 95 4.74 -23.88 -6.56
C LEU A 95 5.66 -23.31 -7.65
N ARG A 96 6.73 -24.00 -8.02
CA ARG A 96 7.72 -23.53 -9.01
C ARG A 96 7.13 -23.07 -10.36
N ARG A 97 6.04 -23.71 -10.84
CA ARG A 97 5.36 -23.30 -12.08
C ARG A 97 4.57 -22.03 -11.87
N ALA A 98 3.82 -21.96 -10.78
CA ALA A 98 3.06 -20.78 -10.40
C ALA A 98 3.98 -19.55 -10.22
N GLN A 99 5.14 -19.72 -9.57
CA GLN A 99 6.15 -18.66 -9.39
C GLN A 99 6.52 -17.96 -10.69
N LYS A 100 6.77 -18.72 -11.78
CA LYS A 100 7.19 -18.18 -13.07
C LYS A 100 6.16 -17.26 -13.72
N VAL A 101 4.88 -17.41 -13.38
CA VAL A 101 3.76 -16.58 -13.89
C VAL A 101 3.31 -15.58 -12.85
N MET A 102 3.13 -16.01 -11.60
CA MET A 102 2.58 -15.17 -10.55
C MET A 102 3.48 -13.98 -10.23
N LEU A 103 4.82 -14.15 -10.18
CA LEU A 103 5.70 -13.01 -9.90
C LEU A 103 5.70 -11.95 -11.02
N PRO A 104 5.84 -12.30 -12.33
CA PRO A 104 5.67 -11.31 -13.39
C PRO A 104 4.28 -10.66 -13.41
N VAL A 105 3.21 -11.41 -13.15
CA VAL A 105 1.85 -10.87 -13.06
C VAL A 105 1.75 -9.88 -11.91
N LEU A 106 2.28 -10.21 -10.73
CA LEU A 106 2.29 -9.32 -9.57
C LEU A 106 3.09 -8.02 -9.86
N ASP A 107 4.23 -8.14 -10.53
CA ASP A 107 5.08 -7.00 -10.94
C ASP A 107 4.35 -6.07 -11.94
N ILE A 108 3.57 -6.65 -12.86
CA ILE A 108 2.73 -5.89 -13.78
C ILE A 108 1.57 -5.23 -13.03
N LEU A 109 0.83 -5.97 -12.21
CA LEU A 109 -0.32 -5.47 -11.46
C LEU A 109 0.06 -4.31 -10.52
N GLN A 110 1.23 -4.39 -9.89
CA GLN A 110 1.76 -3.29 -9.08
C GLN A 110 2.07 -2.03 -9.91
N SER A 111 2.42 -2.22 -11.18
CA SER A 111 2.78 -1.14 -12.09
C SER A 111 1.56 -0.49 -12.79
N VAL A 112 0.40 -1.16 -12.77
CA VAL A 112 -0.82 -0.62 -13.37
C VAL A 112 -1.41 0.47 -12.48
N PRO A 113 -1.69 1.67 -13.02
CA PRO A 113 -2.25 2.77 -12.22
C PRO A 113 -3.69 2.44 -11.79
N ILE A 114 -3.89 2.37 -10.48
CA ILE A 114 -5.15 1.93 -9.86
C ILE A 114 -6.32 2.83 -10.28
N LEU A 115 -6.13 4.14 -10.24
CA LEU A 115 -7.18 5.09 -10.59
C LEU A 115 -7.57 5.03 -12.07
N GLY A 116 -6.66 4.57 -12.93
CA GLY A 116 -6.94 4.46 -14.37
C GLY A 116 -7.97 3.39 -14.72
N PHE A 117 -8.06 2.30 -13.97
CA PHE A 117 -9.05 1.25 -14.21
C PHE A 117 -10.24 1.27 -13.23
N LEU A 118 -10.29 2.26 -12.35
CA LEU A 118 -11.33 2.37 -11.32
C LEU A 118 -12.74 2.44 -11.92
N SER A 119 -12.92 3.17 -13.03
CA SER A 119 -14.22 3.26 -13.72
C SER A 119 -14.72 1.91 -14.23
N VAL A 120 -13.84 1.11 -14.84
CA VAL A 120 -14.18 -0.24 -15.31
C VAL A 120 -14.57 -1.13 -14.13
N THR A 121 -13.86 -1.00 -13.03
CA THR A 121 -14.12 -1.74 -11.80
C THR A 121 -15.47 -1.36 -11.20
N ILE A 122 -15.79 -0.07 -11.15
CA ILE A 122 -17.08 0.43 -10.64
C ILE A 122 -18.24 -0.13 -11.46
N THR A 123 -18.18 0.02 -12.79
CA THR A 123 -19.20 -0.51 -13.68
C THR A 123 -19.36 -2.02 -13.51
N GLY A 124 -18.24 -2.75 -13.35
CA GLY A 124 -18.29 -4.19 -13.12
C GLY A 124 -18.93 -4.58 -11.79
N PHE A 125 -18.63 -3.87 -10.70
CA PHE A 125 -19.23 -4.16 -9.39
C PHE A 125 -20.69 -3.71 -9.31
N ILE A 126 -21.08 -2.60 -9.94
CA ILE A 126 -22.50 -2.20 -10.04
C ILE A 126 -23.29 -3.28 -10.80
N ALA A 127 -22.75 -3.79 -11.91
CA ALA A 127 -23.38 -4.87 -12.66
C ALA A 127 -23.47 -6.20 -11.87
N LEU A 128 -22.52 -6.45 -10.97
CA LEU A 128 -22.51 -7.65 -10.13
C LEU A 128 -23.52 -7.56 -8.96
N PHE A 129 -23.81 -6.34 -8.47
CA PHE A 129 -24.74 -6.08 -7.37
C PHE A 129 -25.82 -5.06 -7.79
N PRO A 130 -26.70 -5.41 -8.75
CA PRO A 130 -27.69 -4.49 -9.28
C PRO A 130 -28.68 -4.06 -8.18
N GLY A 131 -28.97 -2.77 -8.13
CA GLY A 131 -29.92 -2.21 -7.17
C GLY A 131 -29.41 -2.08 -5.73
N ALA A 132 -28.10 -2.30 -5.47
CA ALA A 132 -27.51 -2.20 -4.14
C ALA A 132 -26.29 -1.28 -4.11
N GLN A 133 -26.19 -0.43 -3.11
CA GLN A 133 -25.01 0.42 -2.87
C GLN A 133 -23.73 -0.42 -2.64
N LEU A 134 -23.89 -1.69 -2.32
CA LEU A 134 -22.79 -2.65 -2.11
C LEU A 134 -21.83 -2.70 -3.31
N GLY A 135 -22.31 -2.52 -4.55
CA GLY A 135 -21.45 -2.47 -5.73
C GLY A 135 -20.40 -1.34 -5.65
N LEU A 136 -20.82 -0.14 -5.28
CA LEU A 136 -19.91 1.01 -5.09
C LEU A 136 -18.96 0.81 -3.90
N GLU A 137 -19.46 0.24 -2.81
CA GLU A 137 -18.63 -0.09 -1.63
C GLU A 137 -17.54 -1.11 -2.00
N CYS A 138 -17.91 -2.17 -2.74
CA CYS A 138 -16.96 -3.16 -3.24
C CYS A 138 -15.92 -2.55 -4.19
N ALA A 139 -16.30 -1.63 -5.06
CA ALA A 139 -15.38 -0.94 -5.95
C ALA A 139 -14.38 -0.07 -5.17
N SER A 140 -14.86 0.66 -4.16
CA SER A 140 -13.99 1.46 -3.27
C SER A 140 -13.03 0.57 -2.48
N VAL A 141 -13.53 -0.49 -1.85
CA VAL A 141 -12.71 -1.47 -1.12
C VAL A 141 -11.68 -2.12 -2.05
N PHE A 142 -12.06 -2.44 -3.30
CA PHE A 142 -11.14 -3.02 -4.29
C PHE A 142 -10.02 -2.06 -4.68
N ALA A 143 -10.30 -0.77 -4.87
CA ALA A 143 -9.28 0.25 -5.15
C ALA A 143 -8.27 0.34 -4.01
N ILE A 144 -8.73 0.35 -2.75
CA ILE A 144 -7.86 0.35 -1.57
C ILE A 144 -7.07 -0.96 -1.47
N PHE A 145 -7.74 -2.10 -1.66
CA PHE A 145 -7.13 -3.43 -1.67
C PHE A 145 -5.96 -3.51 -2.66
N THR A 146 -6.15 -3.06 -3.91
CA THR A 146 -5.10 -3.09 -4.93
C THR A 146 -3.91 -2.19 -4.59
N SER A 147 -4.12 -1.12 -3.80
CA SER A 147 -3.03 -0.28 -3.32
C SER A 147 -2.20 -0.95 -2.20
N GLN A 148 -2.78 -1.89 -1.47
CA GLN A 148 -2.17 -2.53 -0.31
C GLN A 148 -1.57 -3.90 -0.63
N ALA A 149 -2.26 -4.71 -1.43
CA ALA A 149 -1.99 -6.13 -1.60
C ALA A 149 -0.60 -6.44 -2.17
N TRP A 150 -0.13 -5.65 -3.16
CA TRP A 150 1.07 -5.99 -3.91
C TRP A 150 2.34 -5.96 -3.07
N ASN A 151 2.57 -4.87 -2.32
CA ASN A 151 3.74 -4.72 -1.46
C ASN A 151 3.78 -5.77 -0.34
N MET A 152 2.62 -6.04 0.27
CA MET A 152 2.49 -7.06 1.32
C MET A 152 2.81 -8.46 0.77
N THR A 153 2.32 -8.75 -0.45
CA THR A 153 2.55 -10.03 -1.12
C THR A 153 4.02 -10.23 -1.48
N PHE A 154 4.69 -9.20 -2.00
CA PHE A 154 6.13 -9.25 -2.26
C PHE A 154 6.95 -9.44 -0.98
N ALA A 155 6.63 -8.68 0.06
CA ALA A 155 7.34 -8.78 1.34
C ALA A 155 7.22 -10.17 1.95
N PHE A 156 6.02 -10.74 1.96
CA PHE A 156 5.79 -12.07 2.49
C PHE A 156 6.42 -13.15 1.61
N TYR A 157 6.31 -13.04 0.27
CA TYR A 157 6.98 -13.92 -0.68
C TYR A 157 8.50 -13.94 -0.46
N HIS A 158 9.14 -12.79 -0.34
CA HIS A 158 10.58 -12.71 -0.09
C HIS A 158 10.97 -13.37 1.21
N SER A 159 10.21 -13.17 2.28
CA SER A 159 10.44 -13.86 3.56
C SER A 159 10.37 -15.38 3.44
N LEU A 160 9.39 -15.90 2.69
CA LEU A 160 9.27 -17.34 2.46
C LEU A 160 10.41 -17.90 1.61
N SER A 161 10.91 -17.11 0.67
CA SER A 161 11.98 -17.52 -0.26
C SER A 161 13.37 -17.45 0.36
N SER A 162 13.57 -16.59 1.37
CA SER A 162 14.84 -16.40 2.09
C SER A 162 14.91 -17.15 3.43
N GLN A 163 13.93 -18.03 3.72
CA GLN A 163 13.95 -18.84 4.95
C GLN A 163 15.23 -19.68 5.06
N PRO A 164 15.89 -19.74 6.24
CA PRO A 164 16.99 -20.64 6.50
C PRO A 164 16.61 -22.10 6.24
N ARG A 165 17.54 -22.87 5.67
CA ARG A 165 17.30 -24.31 5.36
C ARG A 165 17.00 -25.14 6.61
N ASP A 166 17.55 -24.77 7.74
CA ASP A 166 17.34 -25.43 9.03
C ASP A 166 15.86 -25.43 9.44
N LEU A 167 15.13 -24.36 9.18
CA LEU A 167 13.68 -24.29 9.43
C LEU A 167 12.90 -25.24 8.52
N ASP A 168 13.36 -25.41 7.27
CA ASP A 168 12.77 -26.34 6.32
C ASP A 168 12.98 -27.79 6.75
N GLU A 169 14.20 -28.11 7.23
CA GLU A 169 14.57 -29.42 7.75
C GLU A 169 13.84 -29.75 9.06
N ALA A 170 13.76 -28.78 9.97
CA ALA A 170 13.01 -28.93 11.21
C ALA A 170 11.51 -29.22 10.94
N ALA A 171 10.90 -28.48 10.00
CA ALA A 171 9.51 -28.70 9.62
C ALA A 171 9.27 -30.10 9.03
N ARG A 172 10.24 -30.62 8.26
CA ARG A 172 10.20 -32.01 7.71
C ARG A 172 10.39 -33.07 8.78
N ASN A 173 11.35 -32.86 9.67
CA ASN A 173 11.64 -33.81 10.76
C ASN A 173 10.44 -33.93 11.72
N LEU A 174 9.77 -32.81 11.99
CA LEU A 174 8.54 -32.77 12.78
C LEU A 174 7.30 -33.23 11.99
N ARG A 175 7.44 -33.61 10.73
CA ARG A 175 6.36 -34.09 9.85
C ARG A 175 5.16 -33.13 9.82
N LEU A 176 5.42 -31.81 9.82
CA LEU A 176 4.34 -30.82 9.78
C LEU A 176 3.57 -30.92 8.47
N SER A 177 2.23 -30.92 8.54
CA SER A 177 1.37 -30.75 7.37
C SER A 177 1.63 -29.40 6.71
N ARG A 178 1.24 -29.21 5.43
CA ARG A 178 1.39 -27.92 4.74
C ARG A 178 0.70 -26.79 5.51
N TRP A 179 -0.47 -27.05 6.09
CA TRP A 179 -1.22 -26.11 6.90
C TRP A 179 -0.53 -25.77 8.21
N GLN A 180 -0.03 -26.80 8.93
CA GLN A 180 0.72 -26.61 10.17
C GLN A 180 2.04 -25.87 9.93
N ARG A 181 2.73 -26.18 8.83
CA ARG A 181 3.93 -25.46 8.41
C ARG A 181 3.63 -24.00 8.15
N PHE A 182 2.55 -23.70 7.41
CA PHE A 182 2.15 -22.33 7.12
C PHE A 182 1.99 -21.50 8.42
N TRP A 183 1.21 -22.00 9.39
CA TRP A 183 0.96 -21.26 10.62
C TRP A 183 2.09 -21.28 11.64
N ARG A 184 2.91 -22.34 11.69
CA ARG A 184 3.97 -22.49 12.71
C ARG A 184 5.33 -22.00 12.25
N VAL A 185 5.59 -21.94 10.94
CA VAL A 185 6.89 -21.60 10.37
C VAL A 185 6.78 -20.41 9.43
N ASP A 186 5.93 -20.51 8.39
CA ASP A 186 5.88 -19.54 7.31
C ASP A 186 5.36 -18.16 7.78
N VAL A 187 4.22 -18.11 8.47
CA VAL A 187 3.64 -16.87 9.00
C VAL A 187 4.56 -16.21 10.05
N PRO A 188 5.08 -16.91 11.06
CA PRO A 188 6.01 -16.31 12.02
C PRO A 188 7.27 -15.72 11.38
N SER A 189 7.89 -16.43 10.43
CA SER A 189 9.12 -15.97 9.77
C SER A 189 8.90 -14.72 8.91
N GLY A 190 7.70 -14.58 8.32
CA GLY A 190 7.33 -13.43 7.50
C GLY A 190 6.65 -12.28 8.26
N MET A 191 6.45 -12.41 9.57
CA MET A 191 5.61 -11.46 10.34
C MET A 191 6.17 -10.03 10.35
N ILE A 192 7.46 -9.86 10.59
CA ILE A 192 8.08 -8.53 10.67
C ILE A 192 7.98 -7.80 9.34
N PRO A 193 8.48 -8.35 8.20
CA PRO A 193 8.32 -7.69 6.90
C PRO A 193 6.86 -7.46 6.51
N LEU A 194 5.96 -8.38 6.84
CA LEU A 194 4.53 -8.26 6.55
C LEU A 194 3.90 -7.07 7.30
N VAL A 195 4.18 -6.91 8.59
CA VAL A 195 3.64 -5.82 9.40
C VAL A 195 4.19 -4.47 8.95
N TRP A 196 5.51 -4.37 8.68
CA TRP A 196 6.12 -3.14 8.20
C TRP A 196 5.58 -2.72 6.81
N ASN A 197 5.51 -3.66 5.86
CA ASN A 197 4.96 -3.37 4.53
C ASN A 197 3.44 -3.14 4.59
N GLY A 198 2.72 -3.82 5.47
CA GLY A 198 1.31 -3.57 5.73
C GLY A 198 1.06 -2.15 6.22
N MET A 199 1.86 -1.67 7.17
CA MET A 199 1.77 -0.29 7.68
C MET A 199 2.04 0.74 6.57
N MET A 200 3.08 0.53 5.76
CA MET A 200 3.40 1.43 4.64
C MET A 200 2.30 1.43 3.57
N SER A 201 1.81 0.25 3.20
CA SER A 201 0.74 0.10 2.20
C SER A 201 -0.60 0.67 2.68
N PHE A 202 -0.92 0.50 3.96
CA PHE A 202 -2.09 1.13 4.56
C PHE A 202 -1.98 2.65 4.51
N GLY A 203 -0.79 3.20 4.80
CA GLY A 203 -0.52 4.63 4.67
C GLY A 203 -0.79 5.16 3.25
N GLY A 204 -0.30 4.45 2.22
CA GLY A 204 -0.61 4.78 0.83
C GLY A 204 -2.08 4.60 0.45
N GLY A 205 -2.78 3.69 1.12
CA GLY A 205 -4.20 3.39 0.92
C GLY A 205 -5.14 4.56 1.18
N TRP A 206 -4.78 5.50 2.06
CA TRP A 206 -5.58 6.70 2.32
C TRP A 206 -5.82 7.57 1.08
N PHE A 207 -4.83 7.68 0.21
CA PHE A 207 -4.97 8.40 -1.05
C PHE A 207 -6.04 7.78 -1.96
N PHE A 208 -6.02 6.44 -2.07
CA PHE A 208 -6.98 5.71 -2.89
C PHE A 208 -8.37 5.65 -2.26
N LEU A 209 -8.47 5.60 -0.94
CA LEU A 209 -9.73 5.74 -0.20
C LEU A 209 -10.44 7.02 -0.60
N VAL A 210 -9.76 8.16 -0.44
CA VAL A 210 -10.34 9.48 -0.73
C VAL A 210 -10.77 9.59 -2.20
N ALA A 211 -9.92 9.12 -3.12
CA ALA A 211 -10.23 9.13 -4.55
C ALA A 211 -11.39 8.19 -4.91
N SER A 212 -11.58 7.09 -4.16
CA SER A 212 -12.64 6.10 -4.41
C SER A 212 -13.97 6.39 -3.71
N GLU A 213 -14.03 7.35 -2.81
CA GLU A 213 -15.27 7.76 -2.14
C GLU A 213 -16.06 8.78 -2.96
N ALA A 214 -15.38 9.61 -3.76
CA ALA A 214 -16.01 10.58 -4.66
C ALA A 214 -15.62 10.24 -6.11
N LEU A 215 -16.51 9.62 -6.83
CA LEU A 215 -16.25 9.01 -8.14
C LEU A 215 -17.10 9.66 -9.23
N SER A 216 -16.48 9.88 -10.40
CA SER A 216 -17.17 10.31 -11.61
C SER A 216 -16.93 9.29 -12.70
N VAL A 217 -17.98 8.59 -13.10
CA VAL A 217 -17.95 7.53 -14.12
C VAL A 217 -19.20 7.62 -15.00
N ASN A 218 -19.03 7.49 -16.32
CA ASN A 218 -20.14 7.53 -17.27
C ASN A 218 -21.05 8.76 -17.13
N ASN A 219 -20.46 9.93 -16.88
CA ASN A 219 -21.21 11.19 -16.63
C ASN A 219 -22.06 11.18 -15.34
N HIS A 220 -21.95 10.18 -14.50
CA HIS A 220 -22.58 10.15 -13.19
C HIS A 220 -21.53 10.42 -12.09
N HIS A 221 -21.93 11.21 -11.09
CA HIS A 221 -21.14 11.47 -9.89
C HIS A 221 -21.70 10.64 -8.75
N TYR A 222 -20.90 9.76 -8.20
CA TYR A 222 -21.24 8.94 -7.05
C TYR A 222 -20.49 9.43 -5.82
N ALA A 223 -21.20 9.69 -4.74
CA ALA A 223 -20.62 10.09 -3.47
C ALA A 223 -20.99 9.06 -2.38
N LEU A 224 -20.03 8.20 -2.04
CA LEU A 224 -20.17 7.29 -0.91
C LEU A 224 -20.04 8.07 0.41
N PRO A 225 -20.86 7.76 1.46
CA PRO A 225 -20.68 8.36 2.77
C PRO A 225 -19.27 8.12 3.30
N GLY A 226 -18.44 9.17 3.35
CA GLY A 226 -17.04 9.10 3.73
C GLY A 226 -16.38 10.47 3.76
N ILE A 227 -15.14 10.50 4.31
CA ILE A 227 -14.40 11.74 4.49
C ILE A 227 -13.94 12.32 3.14
N GLY A 228 -13.66 11.44 2.15
CA GLY A 228 -13.28 11.84 0.80
C GLY A 228 -14.42 12.55 0.06
N SER A 229 -15.63 12.00 0.13
CA SER A 229 -16.82 12.65 -0.44
C SER A 229 -17.19 13.96 0.26
N TYR A 230 -16.97 14.04 1.58
CA TYR A 230 -17.15 15.30 2.30
C TYR A 230 -16.23 16.39 1.74
N VAL A 231 -14.93 16.08 1.57
CA VAL A 231 -13.96 17.03 0.99
C VAL A 231 -14.32 17.37 -0.46
N ALA A 232 -14.70 16.38 -1.27
CA ALA A 232 -15.09 16.62 -2.66
C ALA A 232 -16.31 17.56 -2.76
N THR A 233 -17.32 17.36 -1.90
CA THR A 233 -18.51 18.25 -1.84
C THR A 233 -18.14 19.65 -1.35
N ALA A 234 -17.36 19.76 -0.25
CA ALA A 234 -16.90 21.06 0.25
C ALA A 234 -16.05 21.83 -0.77
N THR A 235 -15.24 21.11 -1.56
CA THR A 235 -14.45 21.67 -2.65
C THR A 235 -15.32 22.19 -3.79
N ALA A 236 -16.35 21.45 -4.17
CA ALA A 236 -17.31 21.86 -5.20
C ALA A 236 -18.11 23.08 -4.75
N ASP A 237 -18.40 23.21 -3.45
CA ASP A 237 -19.07 24.38 -2.86
C ASP A 237 -18.12 25.58 -2.68
N GLY A 238 -16.80 25.41 -2.89
CA GLY A 238 -15.78 26.44 -2.68
C GLY A 238 -15.52 26.76 -1.20
N ASP A 239 -15.94 25.91 -0.27
CA ASP A 239 -15.85 26.13 1.18
C ASP A 239 -14.54 25.54 1.76
N LEU A 240 -13.48 26.36 1.73
CA LEU A 240 -12.18 25.98 2.32
C LEU A 240 -12.27 25.76 3.84
N GLY A 241 -13.20 26.42 4.55
CA GLY A 241 -13.35 26.21 5.99
C GLY A 241 -13.71 24.77 6.32
N LYS A 242 -14.66 24.18 5.58
CA LYS A 242 -15.04 22.77 5.71
C LYS A 242 -13.93 21.82 5.28
N VAL A 243 -13.14 22.19 4.25
CA VAL A 243 -11.96 21.41 3.83
C VAL A 243 -10.93 21.37 4.96
N PHE A 244 -10.65 22.49 5.66
CA PHE A 244 -9.71 22.49 6.80
C PHE A 244 -10.21 21.63 7.97
N ILE A 245 -11.52 21.63 8.25
CA ILE A 245 -12.10 20.76 9.29
C ILE A 245 -11.87 19.29 8.91
N ALA A 246 -12.12 18.91 7.66
CA ALA A 246 -11.90 17.54 7.19
C ALA A 246 -10.42 17.14 7.24
N ILE A 247 -9.49 18.05 6.92
CA ILE A 247 -8.04 17.84 7.09
C ILE A 247 -7.72 17.53 8.57
N GLY A 248 -8.28 18.29 9.51
CA GLY A 248 -8.11 18.03 10.94
C GLY A 248 -8.60 16.65 11.35
N VAL A 249 -9.79 16.24 10.90
CA VAL A 249 -10.34 14.89 11.14
C VAL A 249 -9.45 13.83 10.51
N MET A 250 -8.97 14.03 9.29
CA MET A 250 -8.09 13.09 8.62
C MET A 250 -6.76 12.91 9.36
N VAL A 251 -6.16 13.99 9.88
CA VAL A 251 -4.95 13.91 10.71
C VAL A 251 -5.23 13.07 11.98
N ILE A 252 -6.36 13.30 12.64
CA ILE A 252 -6.78 12.52 13.81
C ILE A 252 -6.92 11.03 13.45
N MET A 253 -7.53 10.70 12.32
CA MET A 253 -7.69 9.33 11.84
C MET A 253 -6.32 8.67 11.58
N VAL A 254 -5.43 9.32 10.83
CA VAL A 254 -4.09 8.79 10.50
C VAL A 254 -3.27 8.57 11.78
N VAL A 255 -3.23 9.56 12.68
CA VAL A 255 -2.51 9.46 13.96
C VAL A 255 -3.16 8.40 14.85
N GLY A 256 -4.50 8.39 14.94
CA GLY A 256 -5.25 7.42 15.73
C GLY A 256 -4.96 5.98 15.32
N VAL A 257 -5.04 5.66 14.03
CA VAL A 257 -4.72 4.32 13.51
C VAL A 257 -3.24 3.98 13.74
N ASN A 258 -2.34 4.94 13.58
CA ASN A 258 -0.92 4.70 13.84
C ASN A 258 -0.66 4.35 15.32
N VAL A 259 -1.26 5.09 16.25
CA VAL A 259 -1.06 4.91 17.69
C VAL A 259 -1.81 3.69 18.24
N LEU A 260 -3.07 3.51 17.80
CA LEU A 260 -3.95 2.48 18.37
C LEU A 260 -3.80 1.11 17.70
N PHE A 261 -3.40 1.06 16.42
CA PHE A 261 -3.30 -0.18 15.67
C PHE A 261 -1.85 -0.51 15.27
N TRP A 262 -1.14 0.38 14.53
CA TRP A 262 0.17 0.03 13.98
C TRP A 262 1.28 -0.07 15.03
N ARG A 263 1.38 0.87 15.97
CA ARG A 263 2.39 0.81 17.04
C ARG A 263 2.29 -0.45 17.90
N PRO A 264 1.11 -0.87 18.39
CA PRO A 264 0.98 -2.14 19.11
C PRO A 264 1.35 -3.34 18.25
N LEU A 265 0.94 -3.34 16.98
CA LEU A 265 1.18 -4.44 16.06
C LEU A 265 2.66 -4.59 15.71
N THR A 266 3.38 -3.48 15.45
CA THR A 266 4.83 -3.50 15.21
C THR A 266 5.59 -3.95 16.46
N ALA A 267 5.25 -3.44 17.64
CA ALA A 267 5.85 -3.88 18.90
C ALA A 267 5.56 -5.36 19.21
N TRP A 268 4.40 -5.87 18.80
CA TRP A 268 4.06 -7.28 18.92
C TRP A 268 4.84 -8.15 17.91
N ALA A 269 5.04 -7.67 16.68
CA ALA A 269 5.76 -8.39 15.63
C ALA A 269 7.25 -8.59 15.96
N GLU A 270 7.86 -7.69 16.74
CA GLU A 270 9.27 -7.81 17.18
C GLU A 270 9.56 -9.11 17.93
N ARG A 271 8.57 -9.75 18.55
CA ARG A 271 8.76 -11.06 19.21
C ARG A 271 9.14 -12.20 18.24
N PHE A 272 8.96 -12.02 16.94
CA PHE A 272 9.34 -12.98 15.91
C PHE A 272 10.73 -12.73 15.32
N ARG A 273 11.50 -11.77 15.86
CA ARG A 273 12.87 -11.50 15.45
C ARG A 273 13.76 -12.68 15.87
N VAL A 274 14.48 -13.22 14.91
CA VAL A 274 15.36 -14.41 15.10
C VAL A 274 16.75 -13.99 15.61
N GLU A 275 17.21 -12.77 15.29
CA GLU A 275 18.52 -12.27 15.69
C GLU A 275 18.41 -11.25 16.83
N GLU A 276 19.13 -11.47 17.92
CA GLU A 276 19.33 -10.52 19.00
C GLU A 276 20.41 -9.48 18.62
N SER A 277 20.08 -8.55 17.75
CA SER A 277 20.88 -7.34 17.59
C SER A 277 20.67 -6.44 18.80
N ALA A 278 21.70 -6.24 19.60
CA ALA A 278 21.66 -5.49 20.87
C ALA A 278 21.28 -3.98 20.71
N ALA A 279 21.09 -3.49 19.50
CA ALA A 279 20.93 -2.06 19.20
C ALA A 279 19.49 -1.57 19.00
N ALA A 280 18.50 -2.45 18.87
CA ALA A 280 17.13 -2.02 18.63
C ALA A 280 16.25 -2.19 19.88
N GLU A 281 16.05 -1.11 20.64
CA GLU A 281 14.97 -1.07 21.64
C GLU A 281 13.63 -1.27 20.94
N ALA A 282 12.89 -2.31 21.35
CA ALA A 282 11.53 -2.55 20.85
C ALA A 282 10.64 -1.32 21.08
N PRO A 283 9.85 -0.90 20.08
CA PRO A 283 9.00 0.27 20.20
C PRO A 283 8.03 0.09 21.38
N ARG A 284 8.03 1.06 22.30
CA ARG A 284 7.14 1.04 23.46
C ARG A 284 5.72 1.38 23.02
N SER A 285 4.75 0.51 23.32
CA SER A 285 3.33 0.75 23.03
C SER A 285 2.50 0.65 24.30
N LEU A 286 1.79 1.74 24.65
CA LEU A 286 0.86 1.75 25.78
C LEU A 286 -0.27 0.74 25.58
N VAL A 287 -0.83 0.67 24.38
CA VAL A 287 -1.94 -0.25 24.03
C VAL A 287 -1.48 -1.71 24.15
N LEU A 288 -0.29 -2.07 23.63
CA LEU A 288 0.24 -3.43 23.79
C LEU A 288 0.48 -3.77 25.26
N ASN A 289 0.98 -2.82 26.05
CA ASN A 289 1.17 -3.02 27.49
C ASN A 289 -0.15 -3.22 28.23
N MET A 290 -1.21 -2.50 27.83
CA MET A 290 -2.55 -2.72 28.38
C MET A 290 -3.08 -4.10 27.99
N LEU A 291 -2.98 -4.48 26.71
CA LEU A 291 -3.41 -5.80 26.23
C LEU A 291 -2.67 -6.96 26.92
N ARG A 292 -1.37 -6.80 27.19
CA ARG A 292 -0.58 -7.79 27.94
C ARG A 292 -0.98 -7.92 29.41
N ARG A 293 -1.53 -6.86 30.00
CA ARG A 293 -2.05 -6.85 31.38
C ARG A 293 -3.50 -7.26 31.50
N SER A 294 -4.18 -7.50 30.38
CA SER A 294 -5.58 -7.92 30.32
C SER A 294 -5.67 -9.44 30.14
N HIS A 295 -6.68 -10.04 30.75
CA HIS A 295 -7.04 -11.44 30.55
C HIS A 295 -7.82 -11.67 29.25
N VAL A 296 -8.27 -10.60 28.56
CA VAL A 296 -9.12 -10.71 27.36
C VAL A 296 -8.41 -11.44 26.20
N PRO A 297 -7.12 -11.15 25.82
CA PRO A 297 -6.47 -11.86 24.74
C PRO A 297 -6.29 -13.37 24.98
N PRO A 298 -5.84 -13.85 26.16
CA PRO A 298 -5.77 -15.29 26.39
C PRO A 298 -7.16 -15.95 26.43
N LEU A 299 -8.19 -15.27 26.94
CA LEU A 299 -9.57 -15.77 26.93
C LEU A 299 -10.08 -15.93 25.50
N MET A 300 -9.86 -14.94 24.62
CA MET A 300 -10.18 -15.04 23.20
C MET A 300 -9.42 -16.19 22.53
N GLY A 301 -8.14 -16.37 22.84
CA GLY A 301 -7.34 -17.49 22.35
C GLY A 301 -7.89 -18.87 22.74
N THR A 302 -8.45 -19.02 23.92
CA THR A 302 -9.12 -20.26 24.36
C THR A 302 -10.49 -20.43 23.71
N LEU A 303 -11.27 -19.37 23.61
CA LEU A 303 -12.60 -19.38 22.96
C LEU A 303 -12.53 -19.70 21.46
N PHE A 304 -11.52 -19.20 20.75
CA PHE A 304 -11.34 -19.49 19.32
C PHE A 304 -10.40 -20.67 19.05
N GLY A 305 -9.70 -21.19 20.05
CA GLY A 305 -8.78 -22.33 19.91
C GLY A 305 -9.46 -23.60 19.40
N TRP A 306 -10.74 -23.79 19.70
CA TRP A 306 -11.53 -24.91 19.21
C TRP A 306 -11.81 -24.85 17.71
N LEU A 307 -11.75 -23.65 17.08
CA LEU A 307 -11.90 -23.48 15.63
C LEU A 307 -10.63 -23.87 14.87
N VAL A 308 -9.46 -23.83 15.52
CA VAL A 308 -8.16 -24.13 14.89
C VAL A 308 -7.94 -25.65 14.76
N ALA A 309 -8.39 -26.44 15.71
CA ALA A 309 -8.22 -27.89 15.68
C ALA A 309 -8.96 -28.59 14.51
N PRO A 310 -10.22 -28.25 14.18
CA PRO A 310 -10.88 -28.82 13.00
C PRO A 310 -10.35 -28.27 11.67
N SER A 311 -9.65 -27.13 11.65
CA SER A 311 -9.07 -26.59 10.41
C SER A 311 -8.01 -27.51 9.82
N ASP A 312 -7.25 -28.25 10.64
CA ASP A 312 -6.30 -29.27 10.17
C ASP A 312 -7.03 -30.40 9.42
N ARG A 313 -8.21 -30.82 9.89
CA ARG A 313 -9.02 -31.85 9.24
C ARG A 313 -9.69 -31.34 7.96
N LEU A 314 -10.19 -30.12 7.99
CA LEU A 314 -10.84 -29.49 6.83
C LEU A 314 -9.82 -29.25 5.71
N MET A 315 -8.61 -28.82 6.05
CA MET A 315 -7.53 -28.62 5.08
C MET A 315 -6.94 -29.94 4.53
N ALA A 316 -7.11 -31.06 5.26
CA ALA A 316 -6.81 -32.39 4.73
C ALA A 316 -7.70 -32.75 3.53
N VAL A 317 -8.98 -32.35 3.56
CA VAL A 317 -9.93 -32.56 2.46
C VAL A 317 -9.49 -31.79 1.20
N PHE A 318 -8.87 -30.62 1.35
CA PHE A 318 -8.32 -29.83 0.23
C PHE A 318 -6.91 -30.28 -0.22
N GLY A 319 -6.41 -31.45 0.23
CA GLY A 319 -5.09 -31.97 -0.16
C GLY A 319 -3.89 -31.19 0.42
N LEU A 320 -4.12 -30.29 1.37
CA LEU A 320 -3.07 -29.51 2.03
C LEU A 320 -2.37 -30.27 3.17
N ALA A 321 -2.87 -31.47 3.50
CA ALA A 321 -2.25 -32.37 4.47
C ALA A 321 -1.21 -33.31 3.83
N GLU A 322 -1.22 -33.50 2.50
CA GLU A 322 -0.38 -34.48 1.82
C GLU A 322 1.03 -33.96 1.50
N HIS A 323 2.00 -34.86 1.53
CA HIS A 323 3.37 -34.57 1.10
C HIS A 323 3.45 -34.65 -0.42
N PRO A 324 4.23 -33.75 -1.09
CA PRO A 324 4.31 -33.75 -2.55
C PRO A 324 4.91 -35.05 -3.07
N LEU A 325 4.17 -35.76 -3.93
CA LEU A 325 4.64 -36.93 -4.64
C LEU A 325 5.87 -36.58 -5.51
N ARG A 326 6.91 -37.40 -5.47
CA ARG A 326 8.08 -37.31 -6.35
C ARG A 326 7.68 -37.63 -7.78
N THR A 327 7.58 -36.65 -8.64
CA THR A 327 7.36 -36.82 -10.08
C THR A 327 8.69 -37.00 -10.83
N SER A 328 8.73 -37.85 -11.87
CA SER A 328 9.92 -38.07 -12.70
C SER A 328 10.35 -36.76 -13.41
N SER A 329 11.66 -36.59 -13.63
CA SER A 329 12.25 -35.39 -14.24
C SER A 329 11.74 -35.13 -15.67
N ALA A 330 11.49 -36.18 -16.46
CA ALA A 330 10.97 -36.06 -17.83
C ALA A 330 9.53 -35.56 -17.86
N ARG A 331 8.64 -36.09 -17.04
CA ARG A 331 7.26 -35.66 -16.92
C ARG A 331 7.16 -34.21 -16.39
N ARG A 332 8.13 -33.81 -15.55
CA ARG A 332 8.25 -32.43 -15.06
C ARG A 332 8.63 -31.46 -16.19
N ARG A 333 9.64 -31.79 -17.02
CA ARG A 333 10.04 -30.95 -18.17
C ARG A 333 8.93 -30.80 -19.21
N ALA A 334 8.28 -31.90 -19.60
CA ALA A 334 7.14 -31.85 -20.52
C ALA A 334 6.01 -30.97 -20.00
N GLY A 335 5.66 -31.10 -18.70
CA GLY A 335 4.65 -30.22 -18.09
C GLY A 335 5.07 -28.75 -17.99
N ASP A 336 6.38 -28.45 -17.83
CA ASP A 336 6.88 -27.06 -17.80
C ASP A 336 6.83 -26.43 -19.20
N ILE A 337 7.13 -27.21 -20.27
CA ILE A 337 7.02 -26.77 -21.66
C ILE A 337 5.55 -26.55 -22.04
N ALA A 338 4.67 -27.51 -21.72
CA ALA A 338 3.24 -27.37 -21.99
C ALA A 338 2.62 -26.15 -21.29
N PHE A 339 3.01 -25.92 -20.03
CA PHE A 339 2.57 -24.75 -19.28
C PHE A 339 3.09 -23.42 -19.89
N ALA A 340 4.37 -23.38 -20.27
CA ALA A 340 4.95 -22.21 -20.93
C ALA A 340 4.29 -21.93 -22.30
N ALA A 341 3.99 -22.98 -23.07
CA ALA A 341 3.27 -22.85 -24.34
C ALA A 341 1.84 -22.33 -24.13
N LEU A 342 1.12 -22.87 -23.13
CA LEU A 342 -0.23 -22.41 -22.79
C LEU A 342 -0.22 -20.91 -22.41
N VAL A 343 0.71 -20.48 -21.57
CA VAL A 343 0.83 -19.09 -21.15
C VAL A 343 1.17 -18.20 -22.36
N LEU A 344 2.10 -18.64 -23.22
CA LEU A 344 2.47 -17.90 -24.44
C LEU A 344 1.27 -17.73 -25.37
N VAL A 345 0.50 -18.80 -25.61
CA VAL A 345 -0.71 -18.76 -26.45
C VAL A 345 -1.75 -17.83 -25.84
N ALA A 346 -2.01 -17.93 -24.54
CA ALA A 346 -2.99 -17.08 -23.86
C ALA A 346 -2.60 -15.60 -23.92
N VAL A 347 -1.32 -15.27 -23.68
CA VAL A 347 -0.81 -13.90 -23.76
C VAL A 347 -0.88 -13.38 -25.20
N SER A 348 -0.43 -14.19 -26.19
CA SER A 348 -0.47 -13.80 -27.61
C SER A 348 -1.90 -13.56 -28.09
N TYR A 349 -2.83 -14.44 -27.71
CA TYR A 349 -4.27 -14.26 -28.01
C TYR A 349 -4.84 -13.01 -27.36
N GLY A 350 -4.52 -12.75 -26.07
CA GLY A 350 -4.94 -11.54 -25.37
C GLY A 350 -4.41 -10.25 -26.04
N VAL A 351 -3.14 -10.23 -26.40
CA VAL A 351 -2.53 -9.09 -27.12
C VAL A 351 -3.17 -8.88 -28.50
N PHE A 352 -3.41 -9.97 -29.26
CA PHE A 352 -4.09 -9.90 -30.54
C PHE A 352 -5.51 -9.34 -30.42
N ARG A 353 -6.31 -9.87 -29.49
CA ARG A 353 -7.69 -9.40 -29.26
C ARG A 353 -7.73 -7.93 -28.82
N LEU A 354 -6.81 -7.53 -27.95
CA LEU A 354 -6.68 -6.15 -27.48
C LEU A 354 -6.29 -5.21 -28.62
N GLY A 355 -5.30 -5.60 -29.44
CA GLY A 355 -4.89 -4.84 -30.63
C GLY A 355 -6.00 -4.71 -31.66
N ALA A 356 -6.75 -5.79 -31.94
CA ALA A 356 -7.90 -5.78 -32.82
C ALA A 356 -9.02 -4.86 -32.29
N TYR A 357 -9.29 -4.91 -30.97
CA TYR A 357 -10.28 -4.04 -30.33
C TYR A 357 -9.89 -2.56 -30.42
N ILE A 358 -8.65 -2.20 -30.10
CA ILE A 358 -8.14 -0.83 -30.20
C ILE A 358 -8.16 -0.34 -31.65
N GLY A 359 -7.72 -1.17 -32.61
CA GLY A 359 -7.75 -0.83 -34.04
C GLY A 359 -9.15 -0.58 -34.59
N ALA A 360 -10.14 -1.36 -34.12
CA ALA A 360 -11.53 -1.22 -34.55
C ALA A 360 -12.28 -0.04 -33.91
N THR A 361 -11.89 0.39 -32.70
CA THR A 361 -12.63 1.41 -31.92
C THR A 361 -11.97 2.78 -31.94
N ALA A 362 -10.74 2.91 -31.46
CA ALA A 362 -10.05 4.19 -31.31
C ALA A 362 -9.00 4.45 -32.40
N GLY A 363 -8.50 3.39 -33.03
CA GLY A 363 -7.42 3.46 -34.00
C GLY A 363 -6.03 3.60 -33.40
N PHE A 364 -4.99 3.20 -34.15
CA PHE A 364 -3.59 3.27 -33.70
C PHE A 364 -3.03 4.69 -33.59
N GLY A 365 -3.63 5.67 -34.27
CA GLY A 365 -3.27 7.09 -34.12
C GLY A 365 -3.50 7.61 -32.69
N GLU A 366 -4.56 7.13 -32.03
CA GLU A 366 -4.85 7.46 -30.64
C GLU A 366 -3.79 6.89 -29.68
N VAL A 367 -3.24 5.71 -29.98
CA VAL A 367 -2.13 5.13 -29.21
C VAL A 367 -0.88 6.01 -29.33
N ALA A 368 -0.56 6.51 -30.55
CA ALA A 368 0.57 7.41 -30.76
C ALA A 368 0.37 8.74 -30.00
N HIS A 369 -0.84 9.29 -30.00
CA HIS A 369 -1.21 10.47 -29.23
C HIS A 369 -1.02 10.24 -27.72
N ALA A 370 -1.53 9.14 -27.19
CA ALA A 370 -1.37 8.78 -25.77
C ALA A 370 0.10 8.57 -25.39
N LEU A 371 0.92 7.97 -26.26
CA LEU A 371 2.37 7.86 -26.06
C LEU A 371 3.02 9.26 -25.96
N GLY A 372 2.67 10.20 -26.83
CA GLY A 372 3.14 11.57 -26.74
C GLY A 372 2.79 12.25 -25.42
N LEU A 373 1.54 12.11 -24.96
CA LEU A 373 1.11 12.60 -23.65
C LEU A 373 1.83 11.92 -22.49
N GLY A 374 2.14 10.63 -22.64
CA GLY A 374 2.93 9.86 -21.67
C GLY A 374 4.36 10.40 -21.50
N LEU A 375 5.00 10.89 -22.56
CA LEU A 375 6.31 11.57 -22.46
C LEU A 375 6.24 12.86 -21.65
N VAL A 376 5.15 13.62 -21.80
CA VAL A 376 4.95 14.86 -21.02
C VAL A 376 4.81 14.54 -19.53
N THR A 377 3.97 13.57 -19.18
CA THR A 377 3.81 13.11 -17.78
C THR A 377 5.11 12.52 -17.24
N LEU A 378 5.86 11.72 -18.05
CA LEU A 378 7.18 11.21 -17.67
C LEU A 378 8.14 12.36 -17.34
N GLY A 379 8.18 13.42 -18.16
CA GLY A 379 8.97 14.60 -17.89
C GLY A 379 8.67 15.22 -16.53
N ARG A 380 7.38 15.36 -16.17
CA ARG A 380 6.97 15.84 -14.84
C ARG A 380 7.43 14.91 -13.72
N VAL A 381 7.27 13.61 -13.88
CA VAL A 381 7.72 12.61 -12.89
C VAL A 381 9.23 12.70 -12.67
N VAL A 382 10.02 12.82 -13.75
CA VAL A 382 11.47 12.98 -13.67
C VAL A 382 11.86 14.26 -12.94
N VAL A 383 11.25 15.39 -13.29
CA VAL A 383 11.49 16.69 -12.62
C VAL A 383 11.14 16.59 -11.13
N LEU A 384 9.99 16.01 -10.81
CA LEU A 384 9.54 15.81 -9.42
C LEU A 384 10.53 14.98 -8.63
N VAL A 385 10.90 13.78 -9.12
CA VAL A 385 11.81 12.86 -8.42
C VAL A 385 13.18 13.50 -8.25
N THR A 386 13.67 14.22 -9.27
CA THR A 386 14.94 14.94 -9.18
C THR A 386 14.89 16.05 -8.14
N ALA A 387 13.86 16.91 -8.17
CA ALA A 387 13.69 17.97 -7.19
C ALA A 387 13.53 17.41 -5.76
N ALA A 388 12.69 16.38 -5.60
CA ALA A 388 12.53 15.71 -4.32
C ALA A 388 13.84 15.09 -3.81
N THR A 389 14.66 14.52 -4.70
CA THR A 389 15.99 13.98 -4.34
C THR A 389 16.92 15.09 -3.84
N LEU A 390 17.01 16.19 -4.58
CA LEU A 390 17.89 17.31 -4.24
C LEU A 390 17.50 17.97 -2.91
N ILE A 391 16.21 18.04 -2.60
CA ILE A 391 15.70 18.66 -1.37
C ILE A 391 15.77 17.66 -0.20
N TRP A 392 15.20 16.46 -0.37
CA TRP A 392 14.95 15.57 0.76
C TRP A 392 16.10 14.64 1.11
N VAL A 393 17.05 14.39 0.21
CA VAL A 393 18.23 13.59 0.55
C VAL A 393 19.11 14.31 1.58
N PRO A 394 19.51 15.60 1.42
CA PRO A 394 20.27 16.31 2.44
C PRO A 394 19.53 16.42 3.78
N ILE A 395 18.23 16.73 3.73
CA ILE A 395 17.38 16.85 4.92
C ILE A 395 17.27 15.49 5.62
N GLY A 396 17.00 14.41 4.88
CA GLY A 396 16.87 13.07 5.42
C GLY A 396 18.15 12.55 6.06
N VAL A 397 19.30 12.83 5.45
CA VAL A 397 20.61 12.51 6.01
C VAL A 397 20.84 13.27 7.33
N TRP A 398 20.57 14.58 7.34
CA TRP A 398 20.69 15.39 8.55
C TRP A 398 19.82 14.87 9.70
N ILE A 399 18.55 14.53 9.40
CA ILE A 399 17.63 13.97 10.39
C ILE A 399 18.13 12.59 10.86
N GLY A 400 18.48 11.68 9.93
CA GLY A 400 18.85 10.30 10.24
C GLY A 400 20.14 10.17 11.05
N LEU A 401 21.12 11.03 10.80
CA LEU A 401 22.39 11.05 11.54
C LEU A 401 22.26 11.65 12.94
N ASN A 402 21.17 12.34 13.25
CA ASN A 402 20.95 12.95 14.56
C ASN A 402 19.88 12.20 15.35
N PRO A 403 20.23 11.36 16.35
CA PRO A 403 19.26 10.52 17.06
C PRO A 403 18.15 11.28 17.79
N ARG A 404 18.42 12.53 18.23
CA ARG A 404 17.42 13.37 18.91
C ARG A 404 16.39 13.89 17.90
N VAL A 405 16.86 14.39 16.76
CA VAL A 405 15.99 14.90 15.69
C VAL A 405 15.20 13.75 15.06
N SER A 406 15.85 12.62 14.81
CA SER A 406 15.21 11.44 14.20
C SER A 406 14.04 10.93 15.02
N ARG A 407 14.18 10.85 16.36
CA ARG A 407 13.08 10.43 17.25
C ARG A 407 11.84 11.33 17.18
N LEU A 408 12.02 12.62 16.95
CA LEU A 408 10.93 13.57 16.82
C LEU A 408 10.39 13.65 15.38
N ALA A 409 11.27 13.59 14.39
CA ALA A 409 10.93 13.74 12.99
C ALA A 409 10.28 12.49 12.39
N GLN A 410 10.72 11.28 12.75
CA GLN A 410 10.18 10.04 12.18
C GLN A 410 8.65 9.90 12.31
N PRO A 411 8.03 10.12 13.48
CA PRO A 411 6.57 10.06 13.58
C PRO A 411 5.86 11.10 12.71
N VAL A 412 6.43 12.30 12.60
CA VAL A 412 5.88 13.39 11.78
C VAL A 412 5.97 13.03 10.29
N VAL A 413 7.15 12.58 9.84
CA VAL A 413 7.36 12.16 8.44
C VAL A 413 6.48 10.96 8.10
N GLN A 414 6.28 10.03 9.03
CA GLN A 414 5.37 8.90 8.83
C GLN A 414 3.91 9.35 8.66
N VAL A 415 3.45 10.31 9.45
CA VAL A 415 2.11 10.90 9.30
C VAL A 415 2.01 11.61 7.95
N LEU A 416 3.00 12.42 7.56
CA LEU A 416 3.03 13.11 6.28
C LEU A 416 3.05 12.15 5.09
N ALA A 417 3.81 11.05 5.18
CA ALA A 417 3.85 10.01 4.15
C ALA A 417 2.53 9.22 4.04
N SER A 418 1.76 9.15 5.11
CA SER A 418 0.46 8.47 5.16
C SER A 418 -0.70 9.42 4.86
N PHE A 419 -0.49 10.73 4.93
CA PHE A 419 -1.54 11.71 4.71
C PHE A 419 -1.93 11.77 3.22
N PRO A 420 -3.22 11.66 2.88
CA PRO A 420 -3.66 11.68 1.48
C PRO A 420 -3.49 13.06 0.87
N ALA A 421 -2.56 13.17 -0.09
CA ALA A 421 -2.20 14.42 -0.74
C ALA A 421 -3.39 15.14 -1.40
N ASN A 422 -4.38 14.38 -1.87
CA ASN A 422 -5.59 14.92 -2.51
C ASN A 422 -6.44 15.80 -1.58
N PHE A 423 -6.30 15.70 -0.26
CA PHE A 423 -6.89 16.66 0.69
C PHE A 423 -6.30 18.08 0.57
N LEU A 424 -5.07 18.18 0.11
CA LEU A 424 -4.40 19.46 -0.10
C LEU A 424 -4.68 20.06 -1.49
N PHE A 425 -5.23 19.26 -2.42
CA PHE A 425 -5.50 19.72 -3.79
C PHE A 425 -6.46 20.91 -3.87
N PRO A 426 -7.56 20.97 -3.12
CA PRO A 426 -8.44 22.14 -3.14
C PRO A 426 -7.71 23.44 -2.80
N ILE A 427 -6.88 23.41 -1.74
CA ILE A 427 -6.10 24.58 -1.28
C ILE A 427 -5.06 24.95 -2.33
N ALA A 428 -4.32 23.97 -2.85
CA ALA A 428 -3.32 24.21 -3.87
C ALA A 428 -3.95 24.69 -5.19
N THR A 429 -5.13 24.19 -5.56
CA THR A 429 -5.87 24.64 -6.75
C THR A 429 -6.36 26.07 -6.57
N ALA A 430 -6.92 26.43 -5.42
CA ALA A 430 -7.31 27.80 -5.12
C ALA A 430 -6.11 28.76 -5.24
N LEU A 431 -4.93 28.36 -4.76
CA LEU A 431 -3.69 29.12 -4.88
C LEU A 431 -3.23 29.24 -6.35
N LEU A 432 -3.30 28.17 -7.14
CA LEU A 432 -2.96 28.20 -8.56
C LEU A 432 -3.90 29.11 -9.35
N VAL A 433 -5.19 29.09 -9.05
CA VAL A 433 -6.19 29.96 -9.67
C VAL A 433 -5.90 31.43 -9.30
N SER A 434 -5.62 31.72 -8.02
CA SER A 434 -5.36 33.10 -7.57
C SER A 434 -4.05 33.68 -8.10
N THR A 435 -3.03 32.85 -8.33
CA THR A 435 -1.72 33.26 -8.84
C THR A 435 -1.61 33.23 -10.37
N GLY A 436 -2.58 32.62 -11.07
CA GLY A 436 -2.56 32.42 -12.52
C GLY A 436 -1.50 31.44 -13.02
N ILE A 437 -0.91 30.63 -12.12
CA ILE A 437 0.09 29.62 -12.48
C ILE A 437 -0.60 28.46 -13.22
N SER A 438 -0.10 28.12 -14.41
CA SER A 438 -0.62 27.01 -15.20
C SER A 438 -0.48 25.68 -14.46
N LEU A 439 -1.51 24.82 -14.53
CA LEU A 439 -1.48 23.47 -13.98
C LEU A 439 -0.39 22.59 -14.62
N ASN A 440 0.11 22.95 -15.80
CA ASN A 440 1.25 22.25 -16.40
C ASN A 440 2.50 22.24 -15.50
N TRP A 441 2.71 23.31 -14.73
CA TRP A 441 3.78 23.42 -13.73
C TRP A 441 3.28 23.12 -12.31
N GLY A 442 2.10 23.66 -11.94
CA GLY A 442 1.47 23.42 -10.65
C GLY A 442 1.19 21.92 -10.39
N GLY A 443 0.89 21.16 -11.44
CA GLY A 443 0.70 19.70 -11.35
C GLY A 443 1.92 18.97 -10.81
N ILE A 444 3.15 19.44 -11.06
CA ILE A 444 4.37 18.85 -10.47
C ILE A 444 4.35 18.98 -8.94
N VAL A 445 3.95 20.16 -8.44
CA VAL A 445 3.83 20.40 -6.99
C VAL A 445 2.75 19.51 -6.39
N LEU A 446 1.58 19.41 -7.03
CA LEU A 446 0.49 18.54 -6.58
C LEU A 446 0.92 17.06 -6.52
N MET A 447 1.56 16.56 -7.57
CA MET A 447 2.10 15.19 -7.60
C MET A 447 3.16 14.99 -6.51
N SER A 448 3.99 16.02 -6.22
CA SER A 448 5.06 15.93 -5.22
C SER A 448 4.51 15.73 -3.80
N LEU A 449 3.36 16.34 -3.47
CA LEU A 449 2.72 16.18 -2.16
C LEU A 449 2.44 14.71 -1.82
N GLY A 450 2.14 13.90 -2.82
CA GLY A 450 1.88 12.45 -2.64
C GLY A 450 3.11 11.55 -2.76
N ALA A 451 4.25 12.05 -3.25
CA ALA A 451 5.37 11.18 -3.63
C ALA A 451 6.67 11.46 -2.85
N GLN A 452 6.98 12.73 -2.56
CA GLN A 452 8.27 13.16 -2.00
C GLN A 452 8.62 12.54 -0.64
N TRP A 453 7.62 12.25 0.19
CA TRP A 453 7.80 11.71 1.54
C TRP A 453 8.43 10.31 1.56
N TYR A 454 8.25 9.53 0.49
CA TYR A 454 8.86 8.21 0.37
C TYR A 454 10.39 8.29 0.26
N ILE A 455 10.92 9.31 -0.45
CA ILE A 455 12.36 9.55 -0.51
C ILE A 455 12.87 9.96 0.88
N LEU A 456 12.24 10.94 1.51
CA LEU A 456 12.62 11.41 2.84
C LEU A 456 12.63 10.28 3.86
N PHE A 457 11.55 9.51 3.96
CA PHE A 457 11.40 8.43 4.94
C PHE A 457 12.50 7.35 4.78
N ASN A 458 12.73 6.90 3.55
CA ASN A 458 13.74 5.88 3.27
C ASN A 458 15.17 6.40 3.49
N VAL A 459 15.45 7.67 3.15
CA VAL A 459 16.77 8.27 3.39
C VAL A 459 17.04 8.44 4.89
N ILE A 460 16.04 8.84 5.68
CA ILE A 460 16.17 8.89 7.16
C ILE A 460 16.51 7.50 7.69
N ALA A 461 15.81 6.46 7.26
CA ALA A 461 16.08 5.09 7.68
C ALA A 461 17.50 4.63 7.31
N GLY A 462 17.92 4.87 6.05
CA GLY A 462 19.26 4.54 5.57
C GLY A 462 20.37 5.32 6.29
N ALA A 463 20.16 6.60 6.56
CA ALA A 463 21.14 7.40 7.29
C ALA A 463 21.23 7.00 8.79
N SER A 464 20.12 6.58 9.38
CA SER A 464 20.09 6.09 10.77
C SER A 464 20.78 4.73 10.95
N SER A 465 20.90 3.93 9.89
CA SER A 465 21.54 2.61 9.90
C SER A 465 23.06 2.68 9.67
N VAL A 466 23.64 3.86 9.40
CA VAL A 466 25.10 4.01 9.22
C VAL A 466 25.83 3.68 10.52
N PRO A 467 26.75 2.67 10.52
CA PRO A 467 27.49 2.27 11.71
C PRO A 467 28.28 3.43 12.34
N ASN A 468 28.26 3.49 13.69
CA ASN A 468 28.99 4.53 14.41
C ASN A 468 30.49 4.47 14.13
N ASP A 469 31.07 3.27 14.04
CA ASP A 469 32.50 3.07 13.76
C ASP A 469 32.94 3.75 12.45
N LEU A 470 32.13 3.67 11.41
CA LEU A 470 32.41 4.35 10.14
C LEU A 470 32.33 5.87 10.27
N ARG A 471 31.42 6.37 11.12
CA ARG A 471 31.26 7.80 11.38
C ARG A 471 32.44 8.34 12.18
N GLU A 472 32.91 7.60 13.21
CA GLU A 472 34.06 7.92 14.01
C GLU A 472 35.37 7.85 13.20
N ALA A 473 35.53 6.82 12.37
CA ALA A 473 36.67 6.72 11.47
C ALA A 473 36.74 7.92 10.52
N ALA A 474 35.59 8.31 9.91
CA ALA A 474 35.55 9.49 9.05
C ALA A 474 35.86 10.79 9.78
N ALA A 475 35.46 10.94 11.04
CA ALA A 475 35.77 12.08 11.87
C ALA A 475 37.25 12.10 12.25
N ASN A 476 37.85 10.96 12.65
CA ASN A 476 39.25 10.83 12.98
C ASN A 476 40.17 11.10 11.78
N LEU A 477 39.75 10.69 10.57
CA LEU A 477 40.46 10.98 9.32
C LEU A 477 40.21 12.41 8.81
N GLN A 478 39.44 13.23 9.53
CA GLN A 478 39.07 14.61 9.16
C GLN A 478 38.64 14.76 7.72
N LEU A 479 37.79 13.84 7.23
CA LEU A 479 37.36 13.82 5.83
C LEU A 479 36.70 15.16 5.44
N PRO A 480 37.13 15.81 4.34
CA PRO A 480 36.47 17.00 3.83
C PRO A 480 35.02 16.69 3.45
N ARG A 481 34.12 17.67 3.60
CA ARG A 481 32.67 17.50 3.38
C ARG A 481 32.31 16.76 2.08
N VAL A 482 32.97 17.12 0.98
CA VAL A 482 32.71 16.49 -0.34
C VAL A 482 33.07 15.01 -0.33
N LEU A 483 34.21 14.66 0.29
CA LEU A 483 34.68 13.28 0.36
C LEU A 483 33.81 12.47 1.34
N TRP A 484 33.41 13.06 2.47
CA TRP A 484 32.45 12.49 3.43
C TRP A 484 31.12 12.12 2.76
N TRP A 485 30.55 13.04 1.94
CA TRP A 485 29.35 12.74 1.16
C TRP A 485 29.57 11.62 0.15
N ARG A 486 30.63 11.69 -0.67
CA ARG A 486 30.85 10.77 -1.80
C ARG A 486 31.33 9.38 -1.37
N ARG A 487 32.07 9.25 -0.26
CA ARG A 487 32.70 7.99 0.15
C ARG A 487 31.99 7.29 1.30
N LEU A 488 31.25 8.03 2.12
CA LEU A 488 30.56 7.46 3.29
C LEU A 488 29.04 7.54 3.11
N ILE A 489 28.48 8.75 3.03
CA ILE A 489 27.03 8.92 3.14
C ILE A 489 26.26 8.43 1.93
N LEU A 490 26.61 8.89 0.72
CA LEU A 490 25.90 8.46 -0.49
C LEU A 490 25.96 6.94 -0.70
N PRO A 491 27.11 6.26 -0.55
CA PRO A 491 27.14 4.80 -0.59
C PRO A 491 26.26 4.14 0.46
N ALA A 492 26.29 4.60 1.71
CA ALA A 492 25.56 4.00 2.81
C ALA A 492 24.03 4.14 2.67
N ILE A 493 23.53 5.29 2.20
CA ILE A 493 22.09 5.52 2.01
C ILE A 493 21.56 5.02 0.66
N PHE A 494 22.45 4.66 -0.28
CA PHE A 494 22.06 4.40 -1.67
C PHE A 494 21.00 3.30 -1.81
N PRO A 495 21.08 2.14 -1.13
CA PRO A 495 20.04 1.12 -1.20
C PRO A 495 18.67 1.63 -0.75
N SER A 496 18.65 2.34 0.37
CA SER A 496 17.43 2.93 0.93
C SER A 496 16.87 4.04 0.04
N TYR A 497 17.74 4.89 -0.53
CA TYR A 497 17.35 5.91 -1.50
C TYR A 497 16.69 5.30 -2.75
N VAL A 498 17.27 4.23 -3.31
CA VAL A 498 16.71 3.55 -4.49
C VAL A 498 15.32 3.01 -4.19
N THR A 499 15.11 2.41 -3.02
CA THR A 499 13.79 1.94 -2.58
C THR A 499 12.80 3.09 -2.46
N GLY A 500 13.20 4.20 -1.83
CA GLY A 500 12.38 5.41 -1.72
C GLY A 500 12.05 6.03 -3.07
N GLY A 501 13.02 6.06 -3.99
CA GLY A 501 12.87 6.61 -5.34
C GLY A 501 11.91 5.80 -6.22
N ILE A 502 11.98 4.47 -6.17
CA ILE A 502 11.03 3.57 -6.86
C ILE A 502 9.61 3.85 -6.38
N THR A 503 9.42 3.90 -5.06
CA THR A 503 8.11 4.12 -4.45
C THR A 503 7.57 5.51 -4.79
N ALA A 504 8.42 6.54 -4.73
CA ALA A 504 8.06 7.91 -5.08
C ALA A 504 7.68 8.03 -6.57
N ALA A 505 8.43 7.42 -7.48
CA ALA A 505 8.12 7.41 -8.89
C ALA A 505 6.77 6.73 -9.17
N GLY A 506 6.51 5.56 -8.58
CA GLY A 506 5.23 4.86 -8.68
C GLY A 506 4.06 5.68 -8.12
N GLY A 507 4.26 6.32 -6.96
CA GLY A 507 3.29 7.25 -6.36
C GLY A 507 2.98 8.45 -7.27
N ALA A 508 4.01 9.04 -7.89
CA ALA A 508 3.86 10.18 -8.79
C ALA A 508 3.03 9.81 -10.05
N TRP A 509 3.25 8.64 -10.65
CA TRP A 509 2.44 8.16 -11.76
C TRP A 509 0.96 7.99 -11.40
N ASN A 510 0.66 7.40 -10.24
CA ASN A 510 -0.72 7.29 -9.77
C ASN A 510 -1.33 8.67 -9.45
N ALA A 511 -0.56 9.55 -8.82
CA ALA A 511 -1.00 10.90 -8.48
C ALA A 511 -1.27 11.75 -9.74
N SER A 512 -0.59 11.51 -10.87
CA SER A 512 -0.78 12.29 -12.09
C SER A 512 -2.22 12.27 -12.60
N ILE A 513 -2.96 11.14 -12.42
CA ILE A 513 -4.35 11.00 -12.88
C ILE A 513 -5.28 12.03 -12.20
N VAL A 514 -5.05 12.33 -10.91
CA VAL A 514 -5.85 13.30 -10.15
C VAL A 514 -5.19 14.67 -10.06
N ALA A 515 -3.88 14.79 -10.26
CA ALA A 515 -3.15 16.05 -10.18
C ALA A 515 -3.11 16.81 -11.52
N GLU A 516 -3.31 16.14 -12.64
CA GLU A 516 -3.39 16.75 -13.97
C GLU A 516 -4.80 17.25 -14.32
N VAL A 517 -5.83 16.92 -13.49
CA VAL A 517 -7.17 17.48 -13.58
C VAL A 517 -7.65 17.80 -12.18
N VAL A 518 -7.78 19.07 -11.86
CA VAL A 518 -8.20 19.53 -10.54
C VAL A 518 -9.32 20.55 -10.66
N SER A 519 -10.28 20.48 -9.73
CA SER A 519 -11.41 21.39 -9.70
C SER A 519 -11.50 22.08 -8.34
N TYR A 520 -11.91 23.36 -8.35
CA TYR A 520 -12.24 24.11 -7.15
C TYR A 520 -13.40 25.08 -7.46
N GLY A 521 -14.52 24.94 -6.75
CA GLY A 521 -15.76 25.62 -7.08
C GLY A 521 -16.23 25.26 -8.50
N SER A 522 -16.50 26.27 -9.31
CA SER A 522 -16.89 26.12 -10.71
C SER A 522 -15.71 26.02 -11.69
N THR A 523 -14.47 26.20 -11.21
CA THR A 523 -13.28 26.24 -12.06
C THR A 523 -12.62 24.86 -12.11
N THR A 524 -12.42 24.34 -13.34
CA THR A 524 -11.64 23.11 -13.57
C THR A 524 -10.38 23.46 -14.36
N LEU A 525 -9.22 23.14 -13.79
CA LEU A 525 -7.92 23.26 -14.44
C LEU A 525 -7.51 21.90 -15.00
N MET A 526 -6.96 21.90 -16.21
CA MET A 526 -6.47 20.70 -16.88
C MET A 526 -5.05 20.93 -17.41
N ALA A 527 -4.15 20.00 -17.11
CA ALA A 527 -2.81 19.96 -17.67
C ALA A 527 -2.76 19.06 -18.93
N THR A 528 -1.78 19.29 -19.79
CA THR A 528 -1.51 18.41 -20.92
C THR A 528 -0.73 17.20 -20.46
N GLY A 529 -1.33 16.01 -20.41
CA GLY A 529 -0.64 14.79 -19.96
C GLY A 529 -1.50 13.54 -20.03
N LEU A 530 -0.87 12.41 -19.77
CA LEU A 530 -1.52 11.10 -19.84
C LEU A 530 -2.50 10.89 -18.68
N GLY A 531 -2.22 11.49 -17.50
CA GLY A 531 -3.14 11.45 -16.36
C GLY A 531 -4.45 12.17 -16.69
N ALA A 532 -4.36 13.39 -17.26
CA ALA A 532 -5.53 14.15 -17.71
C ALA A 532 -6.31 13.41 -18.82
N TYR A 533 -5.61 12.76 -19.74
CA TYR A 533 -6.22 11.93 -20.79
C TYR A 533 -7.07 10.81 -20.18
N ILE A 534 -6.52 10.05 -19.23
CA ILE A 534 -7.23 8.98 -18.52
C ILE A 534 -8.41 9.54 -17.72
N ALA A 535 -8.20 10.61 -16.96
CA ALA A 535 -9.26 11.21 -16.14
C ALA A 535 -10.44 11.69 -16.99
N LYS A 536 -10.16 12.33 -18.13
CA LYS A 536 -11.19 12.78 -19.09
C LYS A 536 -11.93 11.59 -19.72
N ALA A 537 -11.21 10.58 -20.19
CA ALA A 537 -11.82 9.37 -20.75
C ALA A 537 -12.71 8.65 -19.71
N THR A 538 -12.25 8.61 -18.44
CA THR A 538 -13.00 8.04 -17.32
C THR A 538 -14.31 8.78 -17.05
N SER A 539 -14.28 10.12 -17.04
CA SER A 539 -15.47 10.93 -16.74
C SER A 539 -16.58 10.74 -17.78
N VAL A 540 -16.24 10.55 -19.04
CA VAL A 540 -17.21 10.33 -20.14
C VAL A 540 -17.49 8.84 -20.41
N GLY A 541 -16.77 7.92 -19.75
CA GLY A 541 -16.96 6.48 -19.93
C GLY A 541 -16.40 5.92 -21.24
N ASP A 542 -15.41 6.59 -21.86
CA ASP A 542 -14.77 6.13 -23.10
C ASP A 542 -13.80 4.96 -22.81
N LEU A 543 -14.36 3.75 -22.78
CA LEU A 543 -13.61 2.54 -22.44
C LEU A 543 -12.39 2.29 -23.34
N PRO A 544 -12.44 2.44 -24.68
CA PRO A 544 -11.26 2.31 -25.53
C PRO A 544 -10.11 3.24 -25.12
N ARG A 545 -10.40 4.53 -24.88
CA ARG A 545 -9.39 5.51 -24.46
C ARG A 545 -8.87 5.26 -23.06
N ILE A 546 -9.72 4.82 -22.12
CA ILE A 546 -9.28 4.39 -20.79
C ILE A 546 -8.27 3.25 -20.91
N LEU A 547 -8.57 2.21 -21.69
CA LEU A 547 -7.69 1.07 -21.92
C LEU A 547 -6.35 1.49 -22.53
N ILE A 548 -6.38 2.33 -23.58
CA ILE A 548 -5.14 2.87 -24.20
C ILE A 548 -4.31 3.64 -23.15
N GLY A 549 -4.93 4.57 -22.42
CA GLY A 549 -4.26 5.37 -21.41
C GLY A 549 -3.60 4.52 -20.32
N VAL A 550 -4.33 3.53 -19.78
CA VAL A 550 -3.82 2.61 -18.74
C VAL A 550 -2.69 1.74 -19.28
N LEU A 551 -2.80 1.21 -20.49
CA LEU A 551 -1.76 0.42 -21.12
C LEU A 551 -0.49 1.23 -21.38
N VAL A 552 -0.62 2.43 -21.93
CA VAL A 552 0.50 3.34 -22.18
C VAL A 552 1.16 3.77 -20.88
N MET A 553 0.38 4.11 -19.84
CA MET A 553 0.93 4.45 -18.53
C MET A 553 1.67 3.26 -17.90
N SER A 554 1.09 2.06 -17.97
CA SER A 554 1.73 0.83 -17.51
C SER A 554 3.04 0.55 -18.27
N LEU A 555 3.06 0.79 -19.57
CA LEU A 555 4.28 0.66 -20.38
C LEU A 555 5.39 1.59 -19.90
N TYR A 556 5.08 2.88 -19.63
CA TYR A 556 6.05 3.83 -19.09
C TYR A 556 6.54 3.43 -17.70
N VAL A 557 5.61 3.08 -16.79
CA VAL A 557 5.96 2.67 -15.42
C VAL A 557 6.85 1.43 -15.42
N VAL A 558 6.44 0.37 -16.14
CA VAL A 558 7.23 -0.87 -16.26
C VAL A 558 8.56 -0.61 -16.97
N GLY A 559 8.55 0.20 -18.04
CA GLY A 559 9.74 0.56 -18.80
C GLY A 559 10.76 1.28 -17.92
N VAL A 560 10.38 2.33 -17.23
CA VAL A 560 11.24 3.09 -16.31
C VAL A 560 11.73 2.19 -15.17
N ASN A 561 10.83 1.36 -14.59
CA ASN A 561 11.21 0.45 -13.54
C ASN A 561 12.29 -0.54 -14.01
N ARG A 562 12.13 -1.17 -15.18
CA ARG A 562 13.08 -2.17 -15.71
C ARG A 562 14.38 -1.55 -16.22
N LEU A 563 14.31 -0.42 -16.93
CA LEU A 563 15.46 0.17 -17.61
C LEU A 563 16.33 1.02 -16.68
N PHE A 564 15.73 1.64 -15.68
CA PHE A 564 16.39 2.56 -14.76
C PHE A 564 16.47 1.99 -13.33
N TRP A 565 15.34 1.82 -12.65
CA TRP A 565 15.31 1.49 -11.22
C TRP A 565 15.88 0.12 -10.89
N ARG A 566 15.55 -0.93 -11.64
CA ARG A 566 16.11 -2.27 -11.42
C ARG A 566 17.64 -2.31 -11.60
N ARG A 567 18.18 -1.52 -12.50
CA ARG A 567 19.64 -1.43 -12.67
C ARG A 567 20.30 -0.75 -11.48
N LEU A 568 19.68 0.32 -10.96
CA LEU A 568 20.17 0.99 -9.74
C LEU A 568 20.04 0.08 -8.52
N TYR A 569 18.96 -0.68 -8.41
CA TYR A 569 18.77 -1.64 -7.32
C TYR A 569 19.84 -2.75 -7.36
N ALA A 570 20.09 -3.35 -8.50
CA ALA A 570 21.15 -4.34 -8.68
C ALA A 570 22.56 -3.76 -8.41
N LEU A 571 22.80 -2.49 -8.73
CA LEU A 571 24.03 -1.78 -8.37
C LEU A 571 24.14 -1.59 -6.85
N ALA A 572 23.03 -1.24 -6.19
CA ALA A 572 22.95 -1.09 -4.75
C ALA A 572 23.32 -2.40 -4.03
N GLU A 573 22.68 -3.51 -4.43
CA GLU A 573 22.95 -4.84 -3.86
C GLU A 573 24.40 -5.31 -4.06
N ARG A 574 24.99 -5.03 -5.24
CA ARG A 574 26.34 -5.52 -5.55
C ARG A 574 27.48 -4.71 -4.93
N ARG A 575 27.29 -3.41 -4.71
CA ARG A 575 28.39 -2.50 -4.31
C ARG A 575 28.21 -1.83 -2.97
N TYR A 576 26.99 -1.77 -2.44
CA TYR A 576 26.65 -0.92 -1.31
C TYR A 576 25.85 -1.63 -0.20
N THR A 577 25.84 -2.97 -0.19
CA THR A 577 25.40 -3.72 1.00
C THR A 577 26.51 -3.66 2.04
N LEU A 578 26.22 -3.05 3.18
CA LEU A 578 27.06 -3.03 4.38
C LEU A 578 26.90 -4.33 5.16
#